data_876146b613a805b1ec4d6d1b5153b95d
#
_entry.id   876146b613a805b1ec4d6d1b5153b95d
#
_cell.length_a   1.000
_cell.length_b   1.000
_cell.length_c   1.000
_cell.angle_alpha   90.00
_cell.angle_beta   90.00
_cell.angle_gamma   90.00
#
_symmetry.space_group_name_H-M   'P 1'
#
loop_
_entity.id
_entity.type
_entity.pdbx_description
1 polymer ?
#
loop_
_entity_poly.entity_id
_entity_poly.type
_entity_poly.pdbx_seq_one_letter_code
_entity_poly.pdbx_strand_id
1 'polypeptide(L)'
;VDRSTHQAQMVEVAPGKILASIGQHSTFRSMVMFDVDWLYETERYNDFSDGLNQWTVFNYIKGIKGHCSYNRIAGCELVSHPDKEGEQALQVKYKADESLVADTRGAVWNFPVMKQGKFQTSIRIPEGSEEVFLLLNDRWMNPCDTVARHECMYEVKLSRKQLGIRDNKWHEVMISWDLKQKNAPTRIQVDGKKRNLR
;
A
#
# COMPACT_ATOMS: atom_id res chain seq x y z
N VAL A 1 10.82 5.10 0.60
CA VAL A 1 11.33 5.60 -0.68
C VAL A 1 12.11 6.87 -0.41
N ASP A 2 13.28 6.98 -0.97
CA ASP A 2 14.18 8.09 -0.74
C ASP A 2 13.64 9.40 -1.34
N ARG A 3 14.07 10.52 -0.77
CA ARG A 3 13.56 11.86 -1.06
C ARG A 3 13.84 12.38 -2.46
N SER A 4 14.76 11.78 -3.18
CA SER A 4 15.04 12.15 -4.56
C SER A 4 15.54 10.96 -5.35
N THR A 5 14.65 10.39 -6.11
CA THR A 5 14.98 9.33 -7.07
C THR A 5 15.19 9.99 -8.44
N HIS A 6 16.35 10.59 -8.63
CA HIS A 6 16.72 11.21 -9.89
C HIS A 6 17.93 10.49 -10.48
N GLN A 7 17.94 10.30 -11.80
CA GLN A 7 19.10 9.83 -12.55
C GLN A 7 19.72 8.56 -11.95
N ALA A 8 18.89 7.57 -11.67
CA ALA A 8 19.35 6.29 -11.16
C ALA A 8 20.38 5.68 -12.12
N GLN A 9 21.51 5.27 -11.58
CA GLN A 9 22.49 4.45 -12.28
C GLN A 9 22.38 3.02 -11.75
N MET A 10 22.45 2.07 -12.66
CA MET A 10 22.30 0.67 -12.32
C MET A 10 23.45 -0.13 -12.91
N VAL A 11 23.90 -1.13 -12.17
CA VAL A 11 24.92 -2.08 -12.61
C VAL A 11 24.57 -3.47 -12.10
N GLU A 12 24.72 -4.46 -12.94
CA GLU A 12 24.67 -5.86 -12.53
C GLU A 12 25.97 -6.22 -11.83
N VAL A 13 25.91 -6.54 -10.55
CA VAL A 13 27.09 -6.88 -9.72
C VAL A 13 27.32 -8.37 -9.59
N ALA A 14 26.30 -9.16 -9.86
CA ALA A 14 26.31 -10.61 -9.98
C ALA A 14 25.12 -11.04 -10.83
N PRO A 15 25.07 -12.23 -11.41
CA PRO A 15 23.96 -12.69 -12.22
C PRO A 15 22.62 -12.47 -11.51
N GLY A 16 21.74 -11.68 -12.10
CA GLY A 16 20.42 -11.31 -11.56
C GLY A 16 20.42 -10.37 -10.36
N LYS A 17 21.57 -9.84 -9.93
CA LYS A 17 21.68 -8.89 -8.83
C LYS A 17 21.99 -7.48 -9.33
N ILE A 18 21.06 -6.58 -9.22
CA ILE A 18 21.20 -5.20 -9.68
C ILE A 18 21.45 -4.28 -8.48
N LEU A 19 22.56 -3.56 -8.55
CA LEU A 19 22.84 -2.46 -7.63
C LEU A 19 22.44 -1.16 -8.30
N ALA A 20 21.52 -0.44 -7.69
CA ALA A 20 21.05 0.85 -8.16
C ALA A 20 21.45 1.96 -7.19
N SER A 21 22.08 3.01 -7.71
CA SER A 21 22.28 4.26 -6.97
C SER A 21 21.05 5.12 -7.16
N ILE A 22 20.41 5.49 -6.07
CA ILE A 22 19.23 6.35 -6.06
C ILE A 22 19.49 7.58 -5.20
N GLY A 23 19.04 8.74 -5.68
CA GLY A 23 19.18 10.00 -4.98
C GLY A 23 20.40 10.83 -5.39
N GLN A 24 20.21 12.13 -5.42
CA GLN A 24 21.24 13.11 -5.80
C GLN A 24 21.82 13.87 -4.61
N HIS A 25 21.17 13.84 -3.47
CA HIS A 25 21.57 14.63 -2.32
C HIS A 25 22.82 14.04 -1.66
N SER A 26 23.82 14.88 -1.40
CA SER A 26 25.11 14.46 -0.83
C SER A 26 24.99 13.72 0.52
N THR A 27 23.94 14.01 1.28
CA THR A 27 23.73 13.45 2.62
C THR A 27 22.79 12.24 2.64
N PHE A 28 21.99 12.04 1.58
CA PHE A 28 20.94 11.02 1.52
C PHE A 28 21.05 10.16 0.27
N ARG A 29 22.24 9.91 -0.18
CA ARG A 29 22.47 8.93 -1.25
C ARG A 29 22.18 7.55 -0.71
N SER A 30 21.34 6.83 -1.44
CA SER A 30 21.03 5.44 -1.12
C SER A 30 21.43 4.55 -2.27
N MET A 31 21.92 3.38 -1.90
CA MET A 31 22.13 2.29 -2.85
C MET A 31 21.13 1.20 -2.50
N VAL A 32 20.45 0.69 -3.49
CA VAL A 32 19.48 -0.38 -3.37
C VAL A 32 19.95 -1.55 -4.19
N MET A 33 20.01 -2.71 -3.57
CA MET A 33 20.22 -3.96 -4.29
C MET A 33 18.88 -4.67 -4.45
N PHE A 34 18.56 -5.12 -5.65
CA PHE A 34 17.39 -5.92 -5.90
C PHE A 34 17.71 -7.10 -6.80
N ASP A 35 16.94 -8.14 -6.63
CA ASP A 35 16.98 -9.33 -7.44
C ASP A 35 16.09 -9.15 -8.67
N VAL A 36 16.61 -9.49 -9.84
CA VAL A 36 15.82 -9.43 -11.08
C VAL A 36 14.62 -10.38 -11.01
N ASP A 37 14.75 -11.50 -10.31
CA ASP A 37 13.66 -12.47 -10.15
C ASP A 37 12.43 -11.85 -9.48
N TRP A 38 12.62 -10.83 -8.63
CA TRP A 38 11.51 -10.08 -8.04
C TRP A 38 10.57 -9.45 -9.09
N LEU A 39 11.10 -9.04 -10.24
CA LEU A 39 10.29 -8.46 -11.32
C LEU A 39 9.38 -9.50 -12.01
N TYR A 40 9.70 -10.77 -11.85
CA TYR A 40 8.96 -11.90 -12.42
C TYR A 40 8.13 -12.68 -11.40
N GLU A 41 8.12 -12.24 -10.15
CA GLU A 41 7.25 -12.84 -9.14
C GLU A 41 5.80 -12.80 -9.58
N THR A 42 5.11 -13.92 -9.47
CA THR A 42 3.68 -14.05 -9.76
C THR A 42 2.83 -14.16 -8.50
N GLU A 43 3.45 -14.45 -7.37
CA GLU A 43 2.81 -14.57 -6.07
C GLU A 43 3.63 -13.82 -5.04
N ARG A 44 2.96 -13.16 -4.12
CA ARG A 44 3.57 -12.45 -3.01
C ARG A 44 2.72 -12.56 -1.77
N TYR A 45 3.36 -12.79 -0.65
CA TYR A 45 2.73 -12.95 0.65
C TYR A 45 3.42 -12.07 1.69
N ASN A 46 2.67 -11.58 2.65
CA ASN A 46 3.20 -10.89 3.81
C ASN A 46 2.28 -11.13 5.02
N ASP A 47 2.85 -11.63 6.09
CA ASP A 47 2.19 -11.87 7.38
C ASP A 47 2.71 -10.94 8.50
N PHE A 48 3.52 -9.97 8.13
CA PHE A 48 4.18 -9.03 9.04
C PHE A 48 5.22 -9.65 9.99
N SER A 49 5.62 -10.91 9.80
CA SER A 49 6.69 -11.53 10.61
C SER A 49 8.03 -10.81 10.46
N ASP A 50 8.25 -10.19 9.30
CA ASP A 50 9.42 -9.39 8.94
C ASP A 50 9.18 -7.89 9.19
N GLY A 51 8.14 -7.52 9.92
CA GLY A 51 7.74 -6.13 10.17
C GLY A 51 7.17 -5.47 8.91
N LEU A 52 7.51 -4.19 8.70
CA LEU A 52 7.02 -3.37 7.59
C LEU A 52 8.04 -3.22 6.44
N ASN A 53 8.98 -4.14 6.30
CA ASN A 53 10.06 -4.04 5.31
C ASN A 53 9.57 -3.94 3.86
N GLN A 54 8.44 -4.56 3.55
CA GLN A 54 7.84 -4.54 2.22
C GLN A 54 6.81 -3.42 2.03
N TRP A 55 6.60 -2.59 3.05
CA TRP A 55 5.56 -1.58 3.07
C TRP A 55 6.13 -0.17 3.14
N THR A 56 5.45 0.77 2.51
CA THR A 56 5.67 2.20 2.75
C THR A 56 4.51 2.72 3.60
N VAL A 57 4.82 3.10 4.84
CA VAL A 57 3.84 3.55 5.83
C VAL A 57 4.07 4.99 6.30
N PHE A 58 5.00 5.70 5.66
CA PHE A 58 5.30 7.07 6.01
C PHE A 58 4.36 8.04 5.33
N ASN A 59 3.89 9.00 6.10
CA ASN A 59 3.17 10.14 5.60
C ASN A 59 4.12 11.31 5.36
N TYR A 60 3.79 12.12 4.37
CA TYR A 60 4.51 13.34 4.08
C TYR A 60 3.59 14.52 4.34
N ILE A 61 4.05 15.48 5.12
CA ILE A 61 3.31 16.71 5.34
C ILE A 61 3.35 17.51 4.04
N LYS A 62 2.17 17.87 3.54
CA LYS A 62 2.03 18.74 2.38
C LYS A 62 2.53 20.14 2.75
N GLY A 63 3.50 20.67 2.05
CA GLY A 63 3.94 22.02 2.35
C GLY A 63 5.02 22.59 1.47
N ILE A 64 5.67 21.80 0.64
CA ILE A 64 6.74 22.32 -0.19
C ILE A 64 6.46 21.97 -1.65
N LYS A 65 6.09 22.99 -2.38
CA LYS A 65 6.11 22.93 -3.84
C LYS A 65 7.57 22.89 -4.27
N GLY A 66 8.02 21.74 -4.73
CA GLY A 66 9.37 21.58 -5.24
C GLY A 66 10.10 20.39 -4.64
N HIS A 67 11.11 20.02 -5.26
CA HIS A 67 11.78 18.76 -5.41
C HIS A 67 12.14 17.95 -4.16
N CYS A 68 12.30 18.47 -2.98
CA CYS A 68 13.23 17.75 -2.12
C CYS A 68 13.01 17.83 -0.62
N SER A 69 11.96 18.40 -0.13
CA SER A 69 11.79 18.57 1.32
C SER A 69 10.39 18.26 1.78
N TYR A 70 10.11 16.98 1.93
CA TYR A 70 8.92 16.55 2.63
C TYR A 70 9.28 16.29 4.08
N ASN A 71 8.55 16.89 5.01
CA ASN A 71 8.62 16.44 6.38
C ASN A 71 7.98 15.06 6.47
N ARG A 72 8.78 14.07 6.81
CA ARG A 72 8.34 12.69 6.92
C ARG A 72 7.90 12.42 8.35
N ILE A 73 6.69 11.92 8.49
CA ILE A 73 6.14 11.49 9.77
C ILE A 73 5.80 10.00 9.74
N ALA A 74 5.79 9.39 10.92
CA ALA A 74 5.32 8.03 11.05
C ALA A 74 3.84 7.93 10.64
N GLY A 75 3.52 6.89 9.90
CA GLY A 75 2.17 6.59 9.43
C GLY A 75 1.54 5.41 10.17
N CYS A 76 1.02 4.47 9.41
CA CYS A 76 0.50 3.22 9.93
C CYS A 76 1.56 2.44 10.72
N GLU A 77 1.14 1.68 11.69
CA GLU A 77 2.00 0.92 12.58
C GLU A 77 1.53 -0.53 12.72
N LEU A 78 2.44 -1.42 13.08
CA LEU A 78 2.09 -2.76 13.49
C LEU A 78 1.64 -2.75 14.95
N VAL A 79 0.60 -3.50 15.21
CA VAL A 79 0.07 -3.75 16.55
C VAL A 79 -0.06 -5.26 16.75
N SER A 80 -0.10 -5.71 18.00
CA SER A 80 -0.43 -7.11 18.30
C SER A 80 -1.79 -7.47 17.72
N HIS A 81 -1.88 -8.63 17.07
CA HIS A 81 -3.16 -9.10 16.56
C HIS A 81 -4.12 -9.34 17.72
N PRO A 82 -5.31 -8.72 17.74
CA PRO A 82 -6.18 -8.75 18.93
C PRO A 82 -6.73 -10.13 19.27
N ASP A 83 -6.82 -11.04 18.30
CA ASP A 83 -7.45 -12.34 18.45
C ASP A 83 -6.47 -13.51 18.23
N LYS A 84 -5.18 -13.24 17.98
CA LYS A 84 -4.17 -14.27 17.72
C LYS A 84 -2.86 -13.91 18.41
N GLU A 85 -2.49 -14.70 19.39
CA GLU A 85 -1.25 -14.51 20.14
C GLU A 85 -0.01 -14.71 19.23
N GLY A 86 0.94 -13.81 19.36
CA GLY A 86 2.19 -13.85 18.58
C GLY A 86 2.10 -13.31 17.15
N GLU A 87 0.90 -13.08 16.61
CA GLU A 87 0.72 -12.46 15.30
C GLU A 87 0.63 -10.93 15.40
N GLN A 88 0.87 -10.27 14.28
CA GLN A 88 0.76 -8.81 14.15
C GLN A 88 -0.30 -8.42 13.13
N ALA A 89 -0.81 -7.22 13.26
CA ALA A 89 -1.72 -6.61 12.30
C ALA A 89 -1.29 -5.18 11.98
N LEU A 90 -1.49 -4.78 10.73
CA LEU A 90 -1.28 -3.40 10.32
C LEU A 90 -2.49 -2.56 10.71
N GLN A 91 -2.27 -1.57 11.58
CA GLN A 91 -3.31 -0.63 11.99
C GLN A 91 -3.28 0.61 11.10
N VAL A 92 -4.38 0.85 10.38
CA VAL A 92 -4.61 2.06 9.60
C VAL A 92 -5.48 3.00 10.42
N LYS A 93 -4.93 4.18 10.77
CA LYS A 93 -5.64 5.22 11.53
C LYS A 93 -5.94 6.40 10.61
N TYR A 94 -7.03 7.09 10.86
CA TYR A 94 -7.42 8.26 10.07
C TYR A 94 -6.46 9.43 10.28
N LYS A 95 -6.15 9.77 11.51
CA LYS A 95 -5.22 10.87 11.85
C LYS A 95 -4.13 10.44 12.84
N ALA A 96 -2.95 10.98 12.67
CA ALA A 96 -1.89 10.88 13.65
C ALA A 96 -2.01 11.96 14.72
N ASP A 97 -2.23 13.15 14.24
CA ASP A 97 -2.19 14.38 14.99
C ASP A 97 -3.10 15.36 14.26
N GLU A 98 -4.02 15.97 14.97
CA GLU A 98 -4.97 16.94 14.40
C GLU A 98 -4.31 18.20 13.86
N SER A 99 -3.08 18.49 14.29
CA SER A 99 -2.27 19.58 13.76
C SER A 99 -1.73 19.33 12.36
N LEU A 100 -1.77 18.09 11.87
CA LEU A 100 -1.23 17.72 10.58
C LEU A 100 -2.24 17.97 9.47
N VAL A 101 -1.78 18.67 8.43
CA VAL A 101 -2.57 18.95 7.21
C VAL A 101 -2.82 17.68 6.37
N ALA A 102 -2.04 16.64 6.58
CA ALA A 102 -2.23 15.37 5.89
C ALA A 102 -3.39 14.58 6.53
N ASP A 103 -4.52 14.61 5.88
CA ASP A 103 -5.76 14.00 6.38
C ASP A 103 -5.82 12.49 6.24
N THR A 104 -4.98 11.91 5.41
CA THR A 104 -5.05 10.49 5.11
C THR A 104 -3.81 9.75 5.58
N ARG A 105 -4.01 8.64 6.25
CA ARG A 105 -2.99 7.65 6.56
C ARG A 105 -3.24 6.42 5.74
N GLY A 106 -2.18 5.91 5.20
CA GLY A 106 -2.24 4.72 4.39
C GLY A 106 -0.95 3.94 4.44
N ALA A 107 -0.99 2.77 3.86
CA ALA A 107 0.15 1.90 3.66
C ALA A 107 0.19 1.48 2.20
N VAL A 108 1.35 1.48 1.61
CA VAL A 108 1.56 1.06 0.22
C VAL A 108 2.39 -0.21 0.22
N TRP A 109 1.86 -1.25 -0.37
CA TRP A 109 2.55 -2.50 -0.62
C TRP A 109 2.89 -2.63 -2.09
N ASN A 110 4.16 -2.79 -2.41
CA ASN A 110 4.61 -2.88 -3.78
C ASN A 110 4.69 -4.34 -4.23
N PHE A 111 4.26 -4.60 -5.43
CA PHE A 111 4.39 -5.89 -6.11
C PHE A 111 4.61 -5.67 -7.60
N PRO A 112 5.13 -6.68 -8.34
CA PRO A 112 5.37 -6.56 -9.77
C PRO A 112 4.10 -6.24 -10.55
N VAL A 113 4.22 -5.46 -11.62
CA VAL A 113 3.09 -5.06 -12.48
C VAL A 113 2.49 -6.26 -13.18
N MET A 114 1.18 -6.41 -13.07
CA MET A 114 0.46 -7.51 -13.71
C MET A 114 -0.90 -7.06 -14.27
N LYS A 115 -1.24 -7.56 -15.46
CA LYS A 115 -2.52 -7.24 -16.13
C LYS A 115 -3.72 -7.96 -15.52
N GLN A 116 -3.48 -9.04 -14.84
CA GLN A 116 -4.47 -9.84 -14.13
C GLN A 116 -3.93 -10.21 -12.78
N GLY A 117 -4.77 -10.22 -11.76
CA GLY A 117 -4.32 -10.59 -10.44
C GLY A 117 -5.45 -10.75 -9.44
N LYS A 118 -5.05 -11.19 -8.27
CA LYS A 118 -5.90 -11.26 -7.08
C LYS A 118 -5.13 -10.68 -5.91
N PHE A 119 -5.79 -9.87 -5.12
CA PHE A 119 -5.30 -9.43 -3.82
C PHE A 119 -6.26 -9.93 -2.76
N GLN A 120 -5.74 -10.56 -1.73
CA GLN A 120 -6.51 -11.11 -0.63
C GLN A 120 -5.93 -10.61 0.68
N THR A 121 -6.79 -10.18 1.57
CA THR A 121 -6.39 -9.71 2.89
C THR A 121 -7.49 -9.96 3.90
N SER A 122 -7.10 -10.15 5.15
CA SER A 122 -8.03 -10.14 6.28
C SER A 122 -8.12 -8.72 6.82
N ILE A 123 -9.34 -8.22 6.99
CA ILE A 123 -9.58 -6.88 7.53
C ILE A 123 -10.56 -6.91 8.69
N ARG A 124 -10.38 -5.99 9.62
CA ARG A 124 -11.32 -5.72 10.69
C ARG A 124 -11.66 -4.23 10.67
N ILE A 125 -12.94 -3.92 10.56
CA ILE A 125 -13.45 -2.54 10.56
C ILE A 125 -14.35 -2.40 11.78
N PRO A 126 -13.85 -1.89 12.92
CA PRO A 126 -14.63 -1.71 14.13
C PRO A 126 -15.84 -0.80 13.93
N GLU A 127 -16.81 -0.91 14.80
CA GLU A 127 -17.93 0.02 14.81
C GLU A 127 -17.45 1.44 15.07
N GLY A 128 -18.04 2.41 14.39
CA GLY A 128 -17.60 3.81 14.43
C GLY A 128 -16.37 4.12 13.58
N SER A 129 -15.76 3.12 12.92
CA SER A 129 -14.66 3.38 11.97
C SER A 129 -15.16 4.12 10.76
N GLU A 130 -14.31 5.02 10.28
CA GLU A 130 -14.51 5.69 9.01
C GLU A 130 -14.26 4.77 7.82
N GLU A 131 -14.46 5.29 6.63
CA GLU A 131 -14.26 4.55 5.39
C GLU A 131 -12.77 4.30 5.13
N VAL A 132 -12.45 3.10 4.71
CA VAL A 132 -11.12 2.72 4.23
C VAL A 132 -11.18 2.58 2.73
N PHE A 133 -10.14 3.02 2.05
CA PHE A 133 -10.01 2.88 0.59
C PHE A 133 -8.89 1.92 0.29
N LEU A 134 -9.17 0.99 -0.59
CA LEU A 134 -8.19 0.11 -1.18
C LEU A 134 -7.95 0.56 -2.61
N LEU A 135 -6.72 0.97 -2.90
CA LEU A 135 -6.34 1.53 -4.20
C LEU A 135 -5.40 0.57 -4.91
N LEU A 136 -5.70 0.25 -6.14
CA LEU A 136 -4.78 -0.45 -7.03
C LEU A 136 -4.18 0.55 -8.01
N ASN A 137 -2.86 0.63 -8.02
CA ASN A 137 -2.10 1.53 -8.86
C ASN A 137 -1.10 0.81 -9.76
N ASP A 138 -0.75 1.46 -10.85
CA ASP A 138 0.30 1.02 -11.77
C ASP A 138 1.71 1.50 -11.34
N ARG A 139 1.79 2.27 -10.28
CA ARG A 139 3.03 2.87 -9.76
C ARG A 139 2.96 3.11 -8.26
N TRP A 140 4.11 3.34 -7.66
CA TRP A 140 4.16 3.79 -6.27
C TRP A 140 3.48 5.15 -6.09
N MET A 141 2.76 5.30 -5.01
CA MET A 141 2.12 6.56 -4.62
C MET A 141 2.45 6.90 -3.16
N ASN A 142 2.40 8.18 -2.86
CA ASN A 142 2.46 8.62 -1.47
C ASN A 142 1.14 8.30 -0.77
N PRO A 143 1.13 7.51 0.32
CA PRO A 143 -0.10 7.12 0.99
C PRO A 143 -0.90 8.27 1.61
N CYS A 144 -0.30 9.44 1.79
CA CYS A 144 -1.01 10.63 2.28
C CYS A 144 -1.39 11.63 1.17
N ASP A 145 -1.18 11.29 -0.09
CA ASP A 145 -1.54 12.16 -1.20
C ASP A 145 -2.99 11.92 -1.62
N THR A 146 -3.85 12.89 -1.33
CA THR A 146 -5.27 12.81 -1.70
C THR A 146 -5.49 12.86 -3.22
N VAL A 147 -4.58 13.44 -3.98
CA VAL A 147 -4.66 13.49 -5.45
C VAL A 147 -4.40 12.10 -6.04
N ALA A 148 -3.47 11.36 -5.47
CA ALA A 148 -3.14 10.01 -5.93
C ALA A 148 -4.35 9.05 -5.90
N ARG A 149 -5.30 9.29 -5.01
CA ARG A 149 -6.55 8.54 -4.96
C ARG A 149 -7.39 8.71 -6.24
N HIS A 150 -7.41 9.90 -6.82
CA HIS A 150 -8.16 10.18 -8.05
C HIS A 150 -7.46 9.70 -9.31
N GLU A 151 -6.17 9.37 -9.20
CA GLU A 151 -5.36 8.89 -10.32
C GLU A 151 -5.09 7.37 -10.26
N CYS A 152 -5.68 6.68 -9.29
CA CYS A 152 -5.54 5.24 -9.18
C CYS A 152 -6.29 4.51 -10.30
N MET A 153 -5.84 3.31 -10.64
CA MET A 153 -6.51 2.48 -11.65
C MET A 153 -7.87 1.98 -11.16
N TYR A 154 -7.94 1.58 -9.91
CA TYR A 154 -9.17 1.14 -9.25
C TYR A 154 -9.20 1.64 -7.82
N GLU A 155 -10.32 2.23 -7.44
CA GLU A 155 -10.64 2.56 -6.06
C GLU A 155 -11.74 1.64 -5.55
N VAL A 156 -11.52 1.03 -4.42
CA VAL A 156 -12.52 0.27 -3.71
C VAL A 156 -12.74 0.89 -2.35
N LYS A 157 -13.91 1.45 -2.15
CA LYS A 157 -14.33 1.97 -0.87
C LYS A 157 -14.75 0.79 0.03
N LEU A 158 -14.04 0.62 1.14
CA LEU A 158 -14.32 -0.41 2.12
C LEU A 158 -15.03 0.22 3.31
N SER A 159 -16.35 0.12 3.36
CA SER A 159 -17.14 0.48 4.52
C SER A 159 -17.91 -0.74 5.03
N ARG A 160 -18.23 -0.75 6.31
CA ARG A 160 -19.06 -1.82 6.91
C ARG A 160 -20.34 -2.05 6.11
N LYS A 161 -21.01 -0.96 5.70
CA LYS A 161 -22.24 -1.00 4.90
C LYS A 161 -22.04 -1.66 3.55
N GLN A 162 -21.03 -1.25 2.80
CA GLN A 162 -20.75 -1.79 1.45
C GLN A 162 -20.30 -3.25 1.49
N LEU A 163 -19.49 -3.61 2.47
CA LEU A 163 -19.02 -4.98 2.64
C LEU A 163 -20.07 -5.88 3.31
N GLY A 164 -21.13 -5.29 3.88
CA GLY A 164 -22.17 -6.02 4.61
C GLY A 164 -21.66 -6.56 5.95
N ILE A 165 -20.66 -5.90 6.54
CA ILE A 165 -20.08 -6.24 7.84
C ILE A 165 -20.99 -5.68 8.94
N ARG A 166 -21.42 -6.55 9.87
CA ARG A 166 -22.31 -6.18 10.99
C ARG A 166 -21.70 -6.41 12.36
N ASP A 167 -20.55 -7.03 12.42
CA ASP A 167 -19.84 -7.36 13.66
C ASP A 167 -18.45 -6.71 13.69
N ASN A 168 -17.69 -6.96 14.74
CA ASN A 168 -16.33 -6.46 14.93
C ASN A 168 -15.28 -7.54 14.69
N LYS A 169 -15.59 -8.53 13.85
CA LYS A 169 -14.70 -9.63 13.52
C LYS A 169 -13.83 -9.34 12.30
N TRP A 170 -12.88 -10.21 12.08
CA TRP A 170 -12.08 -10.24 10.87
C TRP A 170 -12.90 -10.84 9.72
N HIS A 171 -12.74 -10.22 8.55
CA HIS A 171 -13.38 -10.64 7.31
C HIS A 171 -12.33 -10.77 6.21
N GLU A 172 -12.43 -11.82 5.43
CA GLU A 172 -11.58 -11.99 4.26
C GLU A 172 -12.13 -11.14 3.12
N VAL A 173 -11.29 -10.27 2.59
CA VAL A 173 -11.61 -9.46 1.40
C VAL A 173 -10.69 -9.87 0.27
N MET A 174 -11.28 -10.27 -0.84
CA MET A 174 -10.56 -10.59 -2.07
C MET A 174 -10.97 -9.64 -3.19
N ILE A 175 -9.98 -9.05 -3.82
CA ILE A 175 -10.15 -8.23 -5.01
C ILE A 175 -9.44 -8.94 -6.17
N SER A 176 -10.12 -9.10 -7.27
CA SER A 176 -9.52 -9.61 -8.49
C SER A 176 -9.72 -8.62 -9.63
N TRP A 177 -8.73 -8.50 -10.49
CA TRP A 177 -8.76 -7.64 -11.66
C TRP A 177 -8.31 -8.36 -12.91
N ASP A 178 -8.82 -7.89 -14.05
CA ASP A 178 -8.43 -8.34 -15.38
C ASP A 178 -8.55 -7.17 -16.36
N LEU A 179 -7.41 -6.57 -16.68
CA LEU A 179 -7.35 -5.43 -17.59
C LEU A 179 -7.73 -5.76 -19.05
N LYS A 180 -7.87 -7.03 -19.39
CA LYS A 180 -8.37 -7.44 -20.72
C LYS A 180 -9.89 -7.31 -20.81
N GLN A 181 -10.58 -7.27 -19.67
CA GLN A 181 -12.04 -7.11 -19.64
C GLN A 181 -12.42 -5.63 -19.69
N LYS A 182 -13.08 -5.21 -20.74
CA LYS A 182 -13.54 -3.81 -20.89
C LYS A 182 -14.65 -3.44 -19.89
N ASN A 183 -15.49 -4.42 -19.54
CA ASN A 183 -16.61 -4.22 -18.61
C ASN A 183 -16.34 -4.97 -17.33
N ALA A 184 -16.51 -4.30 -16.18
CA ALA A 184 -16.30 -4.87 -14.84
C ALA A 184 -14.90 -5.52 -14.65
N PRO A 185 -13.82 -4.76 -14.85
CA PRO A 185 -12.46 -5.29 -14.72
C PRO A 185 -12.09 -5.68 -13.29
N THR A 186 -12.86 -5.26 -12.30
CA THR A 186 -12.63 -5.52 -10.89
C THR A 186 -13.81 -6.23 -10.25
N ARG A 187 -13.51 -7.23 -9.44
CA ARG A 187 -14.51 -8.00 -8.68
C ARG A 187 -14.10 -8.08 -7.22
N ILE A 188 -15.07 -8.01 -6.33
CA ILE A 188 -14.84 -8.09 -4.88
C ILE A 188 -15.65 -9.23 -4.29
N GLN A 189 -15.01 -9.92 -3.35
CA GLN A 189 -15.66 -10.92 -2.52
C GLN A 189 -15.35 -10.61 -1.05
N VAL A 190 -16.30 -10.86 -0.19
CA VAL A 190 -16.15 -10.79 1.26
C VAL A 190 -16.63 -12.13 1.81
N ASP A 191 -15.76 -12.82 2.53
CA ASP A 191 -16.01 -14.17 3.06
C ASP A 191 -16.55 -15.13 1.98
N GLY A 192 -15.89 -15.11 0.81
CA GLY A 192 -16.27 -15.91 -0.35
C GLY A 192 -17.52 -15.45 -1.10
N LYS A 193 -18.26 -14.45 -0.60
CA LYS A 193 -19.49 -13.95 -1.24
C LYS A 193 -19.20 -12.74 -2.12
N LYS A 194 -19.65 -12.78 -3.35
CA LYS A 194 -19.54 -11.63 -4.27
C LYS A 194 -20.28 -10.41 -3.72
N ARG A 195 -19.67 -9.24 -3.90
CA ARG A 195 -20.25 -7.95 -3.56
C ARG A 195 -20.28 -7.06 -4.80
N ASN A 196 -21.43 -6.42 -5.00
CA ASN A 196 -21.56 -5.37 -6.00
C ASN A 196 -21.27 -4.06 -5.28
N LEU A 197 -20.15 -3.44 -5.63
CA LEU A 197 -19.85 -2.07 -5.19
C LEU A 197 -20.53 -1.13 -6.18
N ARG A 198 -21.50 -0.39 -5.69
CA ARG A 198 -22.14 0.72 -6.38
C ARG A 198 -21.53 2.03 -5.92
#